data_1ab7d3cb34b1849d231a09f28023e4ac
#
_entry.id   1ab7d3cb34b1849d231a09f28023e4ac
#
_cell.length_a   1.000
_cell.length_b   1.000
_cell.length_c   1.000
_cell.angle_alpha   90.00
_cell.angle_beta   90.00
_cell.angle_gamma   90.00
#
_symmetry.space_group_name_H-M   'P 1'
#
loop_
_entity.id
_entity.type
_entity.pdbx_description
1 polymer ?
#
loop_
_entity_poly.entity_id
_entity_poly.type
_entity_poly.pdbx_seq_one_letter_code
_entity_poly.pdbx_strand_id
1 'polypeptide(L)'
;MAKYIMALDAGTTSNRCILFNEQGEMCSVAQKEFTQYFPQPGWVEHDANEIWSTQIEVAQRAMANIGATAADIAAIGITNQRETTIVWDRKTGEPVCRAIVWQCRRTSAYCDELKEKGLVEEFRGKTGLVIDAYFSGTKLRWILENVPGVRARAERGELLFGTVETWLIWKLTGGKAHVTDYSNASRTMLFNINTLRWDDEILAELDIPKCMLPEVKPSSCIYGEALAQYFGAPIPIAGAAGDQQAALFGQTCFRPGEAKNTYGTGCFMLMNTGEKPVFSENGLVTTIAWGLNGQVTYALEGSIFVAGAAIQWLRDELRLIDSSPDSEYMATKVPDTNGCYVVPAFTGLGAPHWDQYARGTIVGLTRGVNKYHIIRATLDSLCYQTNDVLRAMEADSGIRLAALKVDGGACANNYLMQTQADIINAPVQRPRCVETTAMGAAYLAGLAVGYWASKEDVVKNWAIDRTFAPNIGAEEREKRIHGWNKALRCAYGWAKE
;
A
#
# COMPACT_ATOMS: atom_id res chain seq x y z
N MET A 1 -32.87 -9.14 3.87
CA MET A 1 -31.82 -8.13 3.90
C MET A 1 -30.55 -8.78 3.40
N ALA A 2 -29.72 -8.07 2.62
CA ALA A 2 -28.41 -8.57 2.21
C ALA A 2 -27.56 -8.89 3.46
N LYS A 3 -26.78 -9.99 3.39
CA LYS A 3 -26.07 -10.55 4.54
C LYS A 3 -24.57 -10.17 4.57
N TYR A 4 -24.04 -9.75 3.40
CA TYR A 4 -22.61 -9.60 3.24
C TYR A 4 -22.24 -8.34 2.47
N ILE A 5 -21.06 -7.81 2.74
CA ILE A 5 -20.31 -6.91 1.84
C ILE A 5 -19.22 -7.74 1.17
N MET A 6 -19.08 -7.59 -0.15
CA MET A 6 -18.03 -8.22 -0.93
C MET A 6 -16.84 -7.27 -1.03
N ALA A 7 -15.67 -7.66 -0.56
CA ALA A 7 -14.42 -6.95 -0.75
C ALA A 7 -13.58 -7.62 -1.84
N LEU A 8 -13.24 -6.87 -2.88
CA LEU A 8 -12.30 -7.26 -3.92
C LEU A 8 -10.95 -6.62 -3.60
N ASP A 9 -9.94 -7.44 -3.38
CA ASP A 9 -8.57 -7.02 -3.05
C ASP A 9 -7.63 -7.43 -4.19
N ALA A 10 -7.31 -6.48 -5.05
CA ALA A 10 -6.41 -6.66 -6.18
C ALA A 10 -4.97 -6.32 -5.77
N GLY A 11 -4.29 -7.28 -5.14
CA GLY A 11 -2.91 -7.13 -4.65
C GLY A 11 -1.86 -7.17 -5.76
N THR A 12 -0.59 -7.08 -5.39
CA THR A 12 0.52 -7.06 -6.36
C THR A 12 0.76 -8.44 -6.98
N THR A 13 0.59 -9.52 -6.21
CA THR A 13 0.92 -10.88 -6.68
C THR A 13 -0.31 -11.77 -6.82
N SER A 14 -1.43 -11.36 -6.25
CA SER A 14 -2.66 -12.16 -6.24
C SER A 14 -3.89 -11.28 -6.09
N ASN A 15 -5.00 -11.79 -6.60
CA ASN A 15 -6.33 -11.25 -6.35
C ASN A 15 -7.02 -12.06 -5.25
N ARG A 16 -7.80 -11.37 -4.42
CA ARG A 16 -8.55 -11.95 -3.33
C ARG A 16 -9.98 -11.41 -3.32
N CYS A 17 -10.92 -12.23 -2.88
CA CYS A 17 -12.26 -11.80 -2.54
C CYS A 17 -12.62 -12.31 -1.16
N ILE A 18 -13.15 -11.43 -0.31
CA ILE A 18 -13.61 -11.74 1.05
C ILE A 18 -15.06 -11.26 1.20
N LEU A 19 -15.90 -12.12 1.76
CA LEU A 19 -17.27 -11.75 2.15
C LEU A 19 -17.32 -11.51 3.64
N PHE A 20 -17.69 -10.29 4.04
CA PHE A 20 -17.81 -9.87 5.43
C PHE A 20 -19.28 -9.74 5.84
N ASN A 21 -19.63 -10.21 7.03
CA ASN A 21 -20.92 -9.98 7.64
C ASN A 21 -21.00 -8.64 8.39
N GLU A 22 -22.15 -8.32 8.98
CA GLU A 22 -22.38 -7.07 9.70
C GLU A 22 -21.46 -6.94 10.94
N GLN A 23 -21.02 -8.04 11.53
CA GLN A 23 -20.09 -8.09 12.65
C GLN A 23 -18.63 -7.93 12.21
N GLY A 24 -18.36 -7.75 10.92
CA GLY A 24 -17.00 -7.67 10.38
C GLY A 24 -16.26 -9.01 10.34
N GLU A 25 -16.97 -10.12 10.44
CA GLU A 25 -16.37 -11.45 10.39
C GLU A 25 -16.22 -11.91 8.94
N MET A 26 -15.09 -12.56 8.65
CA MET A 26 -14.82 -13.18 7.35
C MET A 26 -15.64 -14.46 7.20
N CYS A 27 -16.68 -14.43 6.38
CA CYS A 27 -17.54 -15.58 6.13
C CYS A 27 -17.07 -16.47 4.97
N SER A 28 -16.37 -15.89 4.02
CA SER A 28 -15.76 -16.62 2.89
C SER A 28 -14.54 -15.90 2.36
N VAL A 29 -13.55 -16.67 1.92
CA VAL A 29 -12.33 -16.15 1.28
C VAL A 29 -12.00 -17.01 0.05
N ALA A 30 -11.63 -16.35 -1.03
CA ALA A 30 -11.01 -16.98 -2.19
C ALA A 30 -9.84 -16.12 -2.67
N GLN A 31 -8.75 -16.75 -3.08
CA GLN A 31 -7.54 -16.09 -3.56
C GLN A 31 -6.97 -16.85 -4.75
N LYS A 32 -6.35 -16.11 -5.67
CA LYS A 32 -5.61 -16.67 -6.80
C LYS A 32 -4.46 -15.74 -7.19
N GLU A 33 -3.29 -16.32 -7.37
CA GLU A 33 -2.12 -15.65 -7.92
C GLU A 33 -2.29 -15.42 -9.43
N PHE A 34 -1.55 -14.41 -9.95
CA PHE A 34 -1.45 -14.13 -11.38
C PHE A 34 0.00 -13.89 -11.79
N THR A 35 0.27 -13.94 -13.08
CA THR A 35 1.62 -13.93 -13.64
C THR A 35 2.30 -12.57 -13.45
N GLN A 36 3.55 -12.61 -12.99
CA GLN A 36 4.45 -11.48 -12.90
C GLN A 36 5.40 -11.49 -14.10
N TYR A 37 5.58 -10.36 -14.77
CA TYR A 37 6.46 -10.25 -15.93
C TYR A 37 7.63 -9.32 -15.65
N PHE A 38 8.84 -9.76 -15.98
CA PHE A 38 10.09 -9.03 -15.79
C PHE A 38 10.86 -8.94 -17.11
N PRO A 39 10.37 -8.14 -18.10
CA PRO A 39 10.92 -8.16 -19.45
C PRO A 39 12.35 -7.62 -19.57
N GLN A 40 12.76 -6.74 -18.65
CA GLN A 40 14.11 -6.18 -18.57
C GLN A 40 14.50 -5.96 -17.10
N PRO A 41 15.79 -5.82 -16.77
CA PRO A 41 16.22 -5.46 -15.42
C PRO A 41 15.50 -4.20 -14.88
N GLY A 42 14.87 -4.31 -13.72
CA GLY A 42 14.10 -3.23 -13.09
C GLY A 42 12.73 -2.95 -13.72
N TRP A 43 12.30 -3.70 -14.73
CA TRP A 43 10.96 -3.60 -15.31
C TRP A 43 10.03 -4.63 -14.70
N VAL A 44 8.84 -4.20 -14.32
CA VAL A 44 7.79 -5.06 -13.75
C VAL A 44 6.47 -4.76 -14.45
N GLU A 45 5.80 -5.80 -14.94
CA GLU A 45 4.55 -5.68 -15.68
C GLU A 45 3.54 -6.75 -15.24
N HIS A 46 2.26 -6.41 -15.39
CA HIS A 46 1.15 -7.34 -15.24
C HIS A 46 0.26 -7.36 -16.50
N ASP A 47 -0.43 -8.48 -16.72
CA ASP A 47 -1.51 -8.52 -17.69
C ASP A 47 -2.81 -8.02 -17.05
N ALA A 48 -3.34 -6.89 -17.53
CA ALA A 48 -4.57 -6.31 -16.99
C ALA A 48 -5.79 -7.22 -17.21
N ASN A 49 -5.82 -8.02 -18.27
CA ASN A 49 -6.88 -8.99 -18.51
C ASN A 49 -6.79 -10.18 -17.56
N GLU A 50 -5.57 -10.60 -17.17
CA GLU A 50 -5.38 -11.63 -16.15
C GLU A 50 -5.77 -11.13 -14.75
N ILE A 51 -5.44 -9.86 -14.40
CA ILE A 51 -5.96 -9.23 -13.17
C ILE A 51 -7.49 -9.26 -13.14
N TRP A 52 -8.13 -8.87 -14.24
CA TRP A 52 -9.59 -8.89 -14.36
C TRP A 52 -10.17 -10.30 -14.21
N SER A 53 -9.70 -11.25 -15.00
CA SER A 53 -10.24 -12.62 -15.04
C SER A 53 -10.07 -13.34 -13.71
N THR A 54 -8.91 -13.19 -13.06
CA THR A 54 -8.66 -13.80 -11.75
C THR A 54 -9.49 -13.13 -10.66
N GLN A 55 -9.74 -11.80 -10.73
CA GLN A 55 -10.55 -11.11 -9.74
C GLN A 55 -12.02 -11.57 -9.80
N ILE A 56 -12.59 -11.73 -11.00
CA ILE A 56 -13.95 -12.25 -11.16
C ILE A 56 -14.04 -13.70 -10.70
N GLU A 57 -13.06 -14.54 -11.05
CA GLU A 57 -13.03 -15.93 -10.62
C GLU A 57 -13.05 -16.07 -9.10
N VAL A 58 -12.20 -15.30 -8.38
CA VAL A 58 -12.18 -15.38 -6.90
C VAL A 58 -13.45 -14.80 -6.29
N ALA A 59 -14.09 -13.79 -6.90
CA ALA A 59 -15.35 -13.25 -6.43
C ALA A 59 -16.47 -14.29 -6.52
N GLN A 60 -16.60 -14.94 -7.67
CA GLN A 60 -17.60 -16.02 -7.89
C GLN A 60 -17.33 -17.22 -6.98
N ARG A 61 -16.06 -17.60 -6.80
CA ARG A 61 -15.65 -18.69 -5.91
C ARG A 61 -15.96 -18.40 -4.45
N ALA A 62 -15.72 -17.16 -3.98
CA ALA A 62 -16.03 -16.76 -2.61
C ALA A 62 -17.53 -16.85 -2.33
N MET A 63 -18.39 -16.44 -3.29
CA MET A 63 -19.83 -16.62 -3.19
C MET A 63 -20.23 -18.11 -3.16
N ALA A 64 -19.69 -18.89 -4.08
CA ALA A 64 -20.00 -20.31 -4.20
C ALA A 64 -19.61 -21.11 -2.96
N ASN A 65 -18.51 -20.80 -2.28
CA ASN A 65 -18.03 -21.47 -1.08
C ASN A 65 -19.08 -21.52 0.05
N ILE A 66 -19.98 -20.53 0.12
CA ILE A 66 -21.02 -20.44 1.16
C ILE A 66 -22.44 -20.42 0.57
N GLY A 67 -22.58 -20.69 -0.74
CA GLY A 67 -23.88 -20.68 -1.42
C GLY A 67 -24.55 -19.31 -1.47
N ALA A 68 -23.80 -18.22 -1.38
CA ALA A 68 -24.33 -16.87 -1.48
C ALA A 68 -24.74 -16.52 -2.91
N THR A 69 -25.79 -15.75 -3.04
CA THR A 69 -26.30 -15.19 -4.31
C THR A 69 -26.11 -13.67 -4.34
N ALA A 70 -26.31 -13.04 -5.48
CA ALA A 70 -26.25 -11.57 -5.58
C ALA A 70 -27.22 -10.87 -4.60
N ALA A 71 -28.37 -11.48 -4.28
CA ALA A 71 -29.30 -10.93 -3.30
C ALA A 71 -28.78 -10.91 -1.85
N ASP A 72 -27.77 -11.72 -1.55
CA ASP A 72 -27.11 -11.75 -0.26
C ASP A 72 -26.00 -10.69 -0.13
N ILE A 73 -25.59 -10.04 -1.24
CA ILE A 73 -24.52 -9.05 -1.28
C ILE A 73 -25.10 -7.64 -1.30
N ALA A 74 -24.81 -6.82 -0.28
CA ALA A 74 -25.31 -5.45 -0.20
C ALA A 74 -24.54 -4.51 -1.15
N ALA A 75 -23.20 -4.65 -1.23
CA ALA A 75 -22.36 -3.87 -2.11
C ALA A 75 -20.98 -4.52 -2.31
N ILE A 76 -20.27 -4.03 -3.32
CA ILE A 76 -18.87 -4.35 -3.60
C ILE A 76 -18.00 -3.18 -3.16
N GLY A 77 -16.95 -3.47 -2.36
CA GLY A 77 -15.83 -2.58 -2.10
C GLY A 77 -14.57 -3.08 -2.81
N ILE A 78 -13.78 -2.17 -3.36
CA ILE A 78 -12.57 -2.49 -4.13
C ILE A 78 -11.37 -1.87 -3.44
N THR A 79 -10.32 -2.65 -3.24
CA THR A 79 -9.00 -2.16 -2.88
C THR A 79 -7.95 -2.76 -3.81
N ASN A 80 -6.84 -2.07 -3.98
CA ASN A 80 -5.90 -2.42 -5.04
C ASN A 80 -4.46 -2.02 -4.70
N GLN A 81 -3.50 -2.74 -5.30
CA GLN A 81 -2.15 -2.23 -5.46
C GLN A 81 -2.21 -0.87 -6.14
N ARG A 82 -1.61 0.15 -5.53
CA ARG A 82 -1.66 1.53 -6.02
C ARG A 82 -0.70 1.75 -7.18
N GLU A 83 -0.79 2.90 -7.84
CA GLU A 83 0.11 3.45 -8.86
C GLU A 83 0.28 2.60 -10.14
N THR A 84 -0.06 1.33 -10.13
CA THR A 84 0.01 0.46 -11.31
C THR A 84 -0.85 1.04 -12.43
N THR A 85 -0.23 1.28 -13.57
CA THR A 85 -0.76 2.10 -14.66
C THR A 85 -1.28 1.25 -15.79
N ILE A 86 -2.55 1.42 -16.15
CA ILE A 86 -3.24 0.72 -17.22
C ILE A 86 -3.79 1.73 -18.22
N VAL A 87 -3.58 1.47 -19.52
CA VAL A 87 -4.18 2.25 -20.63
C VAL A 87 -4.90 1.28 -21.55
N TRP A 88 -6.16 1.59 -21.88
CA TRP A 88 -6.98 0.71 -22.73
C TRP A 88 -7.85 1.49 -23.72
N ASP A 89 -8.29 0.78 -24.74
CA ASP A 89 -9.21 1.30 -25.73
C ASP A 89 -10.60 1.49 -25.14
N ARG A 90 -11.16 2.69 -25.27
CA ARG A 90 -12.50 3.05 -24.73
C ARG A 90 -13.64 2.19 -25.28
N LYS A 91 -13.53 1.71 -26.53
CA LYS A 91 -14.60 0.96 -27.21
C LYS A 91 -14.48 -0.54 -27.00
N THR A 92 -13.27 -1.06 -27.14
CA THR A 92 -13.04 -2.52 -27.09
C THR A 92 -12.72 -3.01 -25.69
N GLY A 93 -12.19 -2.13 -24.83
CA GLY A 93 -11.68 -2.51 -23.52
C GLY A 93 -10.36 -3.28 -23.55
N GLU A 94 -9.66 -3.27 -24.69
CA GLU A 94 -8.37 -3.94 -24.81
C GLU A 94 -7.23 -3.04 -24.33
N PRO A 95 -6.38 -3.53 -23.41
CA PRO A 95 -5.19 -2.81 -23.00
C PRO A 95 -4.22 -2.59 -24.17
N VAL A 96 -3.65 -1.39 -24.27
CA VAL A 96 -2.68 -1.05 -25.35
C VAL A 96 -1.31 -1.68 -25.12
N CYS A 97 -1.00 -2.02 -23.89
CA CYS A 97 0.20 -2.74 -23.46
C CYS A 97 -0.07 -3.39 -22.10
N ARG A 98 0.89 -4.16 -21.57
CA ARG A 98 0.82 -4.65 -20.20
C ARG A 98 0.82 -3.48 -19.21
N ALA A 99 0.13 -3.66 -18.08
CA ALA A 99 0.13 -2.72 -16.98
C ALA A 99 1.54 -2.52 -16.43
N ILE A 100 1.97 -1.27 -16.27
CA ILE A 100 3.28 -0.95 -15.67
C ILE A 100 3.10 -0.87 -14.16
N VAL A 101 3.73 -1.80 -13.45
CA VAL A 101 3.57 -1.98 -12.00
C VAL A 101 4.28 -0.88 -11.21
N TRP A 102 3.79 -0.56 -10.03
CA TRP A 102 4.37 0.43 -9.11
C TRP A 102 5.86 0.22 -8.81
N GLN A 103 6.33 -1.02 -8.81
CA GLN A 103 7.73 -1.40 -8.59
C GLN A 103 8.66 -1.11 -9.79
N CYS A 104 8.07 -0.86 -10.97
CA CYS A 104 8.84 -0.70 -12.21
C CYS A 104 9.66 0.58 -12.24
N ARG A 105 10.95 0.45 -12.54
CA ARG A 105 11.92 1.57 -12.52
C ARG A 105 12.23 2.16 -13.91
N ARG A 106 11.50 1.75 -14.98
CA ARG A 106 11.77 2.17 -16.37
C ARG A 106 11.73 3.68 -16.61
N THR A 107 11.04 4.43 -15.74
CA THR A 107 10.90 5.88 -15.85
C THR A 107 11.84 6.66 -14.94
N SER A 108 12.83 6.01 -14.30
CA SER A 108 13.74 6.67 -13.36
C SER A 108 14.53 7.82 -13.99
N ALA A 109 15.07 7.63 -15.19
CA ALA A 109 15.80 8.69 -15.90
C ALA A 109 14.92 9.93 -16.15
N TYR A 110 13.65 9.70 -16.50
CA TYR A 110 12.70 10.78 -16.69
C TYR A 110 12.37 11.53 -15.37
N CYS A 111 12.31 10.81 -14.25
CA CYS A 111 12.18 11.46 -12.95
C CYS A 111 13.40 12.35 -12.64
N ASP A 112 14.61 11.92 -13.02
CA ASP A 112 15.82 12.72 -12.80
C ASP A 112 15.80 13.98 -13.67
N GLU A 113 15.34 13.92 -14.93
CA GLU A 113 15.13 15.10 -15.78
C GLU A 113 14.17 16.13 -15.16
N LEU A 114 13.05 15.67 -14.57
CA LEU A 114 12.11 16.56 -13.87
C LEU A 114 12.73 17.24 -12.65
N LYS A 115 13.58 16.51 -11.91
CA LYS A 115 14.32 17.07 -10.76
C LYS A 115 15.36 18.10 -11.21
N GLU A 116 16.09 17.82 -12.30
CA GLU A 116 17.08 18.74 -12.90
C GLU A 116 16.42 20.04 -13.41
N LYS A 117 15.17 19.96 -13.90
CA LYS A 117 14.34 21.14 -14.22
C LYS A 117 13.91 21.96 -13.01
N GLY A 118 14.17 21.49 -11.76
CA GLY A 118 13.82 22.18 -10.53
C GLY A 118 12.36 22.05 -10.11
N LEU A 119 11.64 21.04 -10.61
CA LEU A 119 10.19 20.86 -10.38
C LEU A 119 9.83 20.15 -9.06
N VAL A 120 10.81 19.78 -8.23
CA VAL A 120 10.61 18.99 -7.00
C VAL A 120 9.60 19.64 -6.07
N GLU A 121 9.79 20.94 -5.76
CA GLU A 121 8.92 21.65 -4.82
C GLU A 121 7.51 21.90 -5.38
N GLU A 122 7.40 22.12 -6.69
CA GLU A 122 6.10 22.27 -7.35
C GLU A 122 5.28 20.99 -7.27
N PHE A 123 5.87 19.83 -7.64
CA PHE A 123 5.20 18.54 -7.56
C PHE A 123 4.83 18.22 -6.10
N ARG A 124 5.77 18.40 -5.17
CA ARG A 124 5.52 18.17 -3.75
C ARG A 124 4.38 19.03 -3.22
N GLY A 125 4.38 20.31 -3.50
CA GLY A 125 3.38 21.26 -3.04
C GLY A 125 1.96 21.00 -3.59
N LYS A 126 1.86 20.47 -4.82
CA LYS A 126 0.59 20.15 -5.47
C LYS A 126 0.09 18.76 -5.14
N THR A 127 0.97 17.75 -5.16
CA THR A 127 0.59 16.34 -5.10
C THR A 127 0.89 15.68 -3.74
N GLY A 128 1.74 16.29 -2.92
CA GLY A 128 2.25 15.70 -1.68
C GLY A 128 3.34 14.64 -1.90
N LEU A 129 3.72 14.37 -3.16
CA LEU A 129 4.59 13.27 -3.52
C LEU A 129 5.98 13.77 -3.90
N VAL A 130 6.97 12.87 -3.79
CA VAL A 130 8.28 13.05 -4.40
C VAL A 130 8.22 12.67 -5.88
N ILE A 131 9.12 13.23 -6.69
CA ILE A 131 9.25 12.79 -8.09
C ILE A 131 10.01 11.47 -8.10
N ASP A 132 9.29 10.37 -8.34
CA ASP A 132 9.84 9.02 -8.39
C ASP A 132 9.06 8.13 -9.38
N ALA A 133 9.75 7.17 -9.96
CA ALA A 133 9.18 6.17 -10.87
C ALA A 133 8.12 5.27 -10.20
N TYR A 134 7.96 5.34 -8.90
CA TYR A 134 6.93 4.68 -8.13
C TYR A 134 5.52 5.09 -8.57
N PHE A 135 5.29 6.38 -8.84
CA PHE A 135 3.98 6.96 -9.11
C PHE A 135 3.55 6.83 -10.58
N SER A 136 2.25 6.99 -10.87
CA SER A 136 1.66 6.66 -12.18
C SER A 136 2.05 7.62 -13.31
N GLY A 137 2.21 8.91 -13.03
CA GLY A 137 2.30 9.96 -14.05
C GLY A 137 3.41 9.72 -15.07
N THR A 138 4.63 9.41 -14.62
CA THR A 138 5.76 9.14 -15.52
C THR A 138 5.58 7.85 -16.32
N LYS A 139 4.88 6.84 -15.76
CA LYS A 139 4.54 5.60 -16.47
C LYS A 139 3.53 5.85 -17.59
N LEU A 140 2.52 6.69 -17.33
CA LEU A 140 1.54 7.07 -18.34
C LEU A 140 2.21 7.81 -19.50
N ARG A 141 3.08 8.80 -19.19
CA ARG A 141 3.88 9.46 -20.23
C ARG A 141 4.71 8.46 -21.03
N TRP A 142 5.39 7.53 -20.35
CA TRP A 142 6.20 6.50 -21.02
C TRP A 142 5.36 5.69 -22.03
N ILE A 143 4.15 5.29 -21.66
CA ILE A 143 3.23 4.56 -22.56
C ILE A 143 2.89 5.40 -23.78
N LEU A 144 2.58 6.68 -23.58
CA LEU A 144 2.23 7.61 -24.66
C LEU A 144 3.37 7.80 -25.66
N GLU A 145 4.61 7.79 -25.20
CA GLU A 145 5.81 8.02 -26.03
C GLU A 145 6.35 6.73 -26.69
N ASN A 146 6.24 5.58 -25.99
CA ASN A 146 6.96 4.37 -26.40
C ASN A 146 6.07 3.29 -27.02
N VAL A 147 4.73 3.36 -26.84
CA VAL A 147 3.84 2.39 -27.47
C VAL A 147 3.32 2.95 -28.81
N PRO A 148 3.60 2.28 -29.95
CA PRO A 148 3.28 2.82 -31.26
C PRO A 148 1.81 3.19 -31.45
N GLY A 149 1.55 4.40 -31.91
CA GLY A 149 0.21 4.91 -32.25
C GLY A 149 -0.65 5.32 -31.06
N VAL A 150 -0.20 5.09 -29.83
CA VAL A 150 -0.98 5.37 -28.61
C VAL A 150 -1.17 6.87 -28.42
N ARG A 151 -0.15 7.70 -28.62
CA ARG A 151 -0.21 9.17 -28.48
C ARG A 151 -1.37 9.76 -29.31
N ALA A 152 -1.39 9.51 -30.60
CA ALA A 152 -2.41 10.07 -31.49
C ALA A 152 -3.83 9.59 -31.15
N ARG A 153 -3.98 8.35 -30.66
CA ARG A 153 -5.26 7.81 -30.21
C ARG A 153 -5.71 8.46 -28.91
N ALA A 154 -4.78 8.69 -27.99
CA ALA A 154 -5.05 9.38 -26.71
C ALA A 154 -5.56 10.80 -26.95
N GLU A 155 -4.91 11.57 -27.82
CA GLU A 155 -5.30 12.93 -28.18
C GLU A 155 -6.70 13.01 -28.83
N ARG A 156 -7.09 11.96 -29.56
CA ARG A 156 -8.46 11.83 -30.10
C ARG A 156 -9.50 11.35 -29.08
N GLY A 157 -9.12 11.10 -27.81
CA GLY A 157 -10.00 10.62 -26.77
C GLY A 157 -10.45 9.15 -26.93
N GLU A 158 -9.71 8.35 -27.70
CA GLU A 158 -10.02 6.93 -27.93
C GLU A 158 -9.52 6.03 -26.80
N LEU A 159 -8.63 6.52 -25.96
CA LEU A 159 -7.99 5.75 -24.90
C LEU A 159 -8.38 6.27 -23.51
N LEU A 160 -8.40 5.36 -22.55
CA LEU A 160 -8.63 5.62 -21.15
C LEU A 160 -7.40 5.22 -20.34
N PHE A 161 -7.12 5.97 -19.27
CA PHE A 161 -6.15 5.66 -18.24
C PHE A 161 -6.84 5.33 -16.94
N GLY A 162 -6.24 4.45 -16.15
CA GLY A 162 -6.63 4.21 -14.77
C GLY A 162 -5.59 3.40 -14.01
N THR A 163 -5.76 3.40 -12.71
CA THR A 163 -5.17 2.43 -11.80
C THR A 163 -6.04 1.18 -11.73
N VAL A 164 -5.64 0.17 -10.96
CA VAL A 164 -6.28 -1.16 -11.01
C VAL A 164 -7.76 -1.09 -10.63
N GLU A 165 -8.15 -0.31 -9.63
CA GLU A 165 -9.56 -0.17 -9.24
C GLU A 165 -10.39 0.49 -10.34
N THR A 166 -9.85 1.49 -11.05
CA THR A 166 -10.52 2.13 -12.19
C THR A 166 -10.79 1.12 -13.30
N TRP A 167 -9.79 0.28 -13.60
CA TRP A 167 -9.92 -0.83 -14.53
C TRP A 167 -11.00 -1.82 -14.11
N LEU A 168 -11.01 -2.24 -12.84
CA LEU A 168 -12.02 -3.18 -12.33
C LEU A 168 -13.42 -2.60 -12.35
N ILE A 169 -13.59 -1.32 -11.93
CA ILE A 169 -14.90 -0.64 -11.98
C ILE A 169 -15.38 -0.53 -13.42
N TRP A 170 -14.50 -0.13 -14.33
CA TRP A 170 -14.84 -0.03 -15.76
C TRP A 170 -15.30 -1.38 -16.34
N LYS A 171 -14.58 -2.46 -16.05
CA LYS A 171 -14.95 -3.82 -16.48
C LYS A 171 -16.25 -4.30 -15.84
N LEU A 172 -16.41 -4.14 -14.52
CA LEU A 172 -17.60 -4.55 -13.78
C LEU A 172 -18.86 -3.85 -14.29
N THR A 173 -18.75 -2.57 -14.65
CA THR A 173 -19.88 -1.77 -15.15
C THR A 173 -20.12 -1.89 -16.66
N GLY A 174 -19.33 -2.71 -17.36
CA GLY A 174 -19.41 -2.85 -18.82
C GLY A 174 -19.06 -1.56 -19.57
N GLY A 175 -18.10 -0.82 -19.08
CA GLY A 175 -17.62 0.42 -19.71
C GLY A 175 -18.42 1.67 -19.38
N LYS A 176 -19.42 1.60 -18.49
CA LYS A 176 -20.31 2.72 -18.17
C LYS A 176 -19.69 3.72 -17.19
N ALA A 177 -18.78 3.28 -16.31
CA ALA A 177 -18.15 4.11 -15.31
C ALA A 177 -16.63 4.11 -15.50
N HIS A 178 -16.06 5.28 -15.84
CA HIS A 178 -14.63 5.54 -15.88
C HIS A 178 -14.28 6.48 -14.72
N VAL A 179 -14.04 5.88 -13.57
CA VAL A 179 -13.92 6.60 -12.28
C VAL A 179 -12.78 6.05 -11.44
N THR A 180 -12.20 6.91 -10.60
CA THR A 180 -11.24 6.57 -9.56
C THR A 180 -11.65 7.22 -8.24
N ASP A 181 -11.04 6.82 -7.13
CA ASP A 181 -11.25 7.49 -5.85
C ASP A 181 -10.15 8.49 -5.53
N TYR A 182 -10.38 9.34 -4.52
CA TYR A 182 -9.39 10.33 -4.09
C TYR A 182 -8.07 9.70 -3.63
N SER A 183 -8.11 8.54 -2.97
CA SER A 183 -6.90 7.92 -2.45
C SER A 183 -5.99 7.42 -3.59
N ASN A 184 -6.54 6.75 -4.59
CA ASN A 184 -5.80 6.31 -5.78
C ASN A 184 -5.38 7.50 -6.65
N ALA A 185 -6.25 8.49 -6.88
CA ALA A 185 -5.91 9.70 -7.62
C ALA A 185 -4.69 10.40 -7.01
N SER A 186 -4.61 10.51 -5.68
CA SER A 186 -3.49 11.11 -4.97
C SER A 186 -2.15 10.39 -5.15
N ARG A 187 -2.16 9.15 -5.68
CA ARG A 187 -0.94 8.37 -5.96
C ARG A 187 -0.46 8.47 -7.40
N THR A 188 -1.15 9.21 -8.23
CA THR A 188 -0.82 9.30 -9.66
C THR A 188 0.29 10.29 -10.00
N MET A 189 0.63 11.20 -9.08
CA MET A 189 1.49 12.36 -9.34
C MET A 189 0.89 13.34 -10.38
N LEU A 190 -0.42 13.22 -10.66
CA LEU A 190 -1.18 14.06 -11.61
C LEU A 190 -2.30 14.85 -10.90
N PHE A 191 -2.59 14.49 -9.65
CA PHE A 191 -3.73 14.99 -8.90
C PHE A 191 -3.29 16.00 -7.84
N ASN A 192 -3.89 17.19 -7.88
CA ASN A 192 -3.63 18.23 -6.89
C ASN A 192 -4.48 17.95 -5.64
N ILE A 193 -3.81 17.58 -4.56
CA ILE A 193 -4.46 17.19 -3.30
C ILE A 193 -5.06 18.39 -2.52
N ASN A 194 -4.69 19.61 -2.89
CA ASN A 194 -5.25 20.83 -2.26
C ASN A 194 -6.56 21.25 -2.93
N THR A 195 -6.63 21.13 -4.26
CA THR A 195 -7.81 21.53 -5.05
C THR A 195 -8.75 20.38 -5.36
N LEU A 196 -8.32 19.13 -5.09
CA LEU A 196 -9.03 17.89 -5.38
C LEU A 196 -9.40 17.73 -6.86
N ARG A 197 -8.45 18.07 -7.74
CA ARG A 197 -8.60 18.03 -9.20
C ARG A 197 -7.31 17.55 -9.86
N TRP A 198 -7.44 17.01 -11.07
CA TRP A 198 -6.30 16.83 -11.96
C TRP A 198 -5.63 18.17 -12.21
N ASP A 199 -4.30 18.23 -12.04
CA ASP A 199 -3.53 19.49 -12.13
C ASP A 199 -3.13 19.76 -13.59
N ASP A 200 -3.67 20.82 -14.17
CA ASP A 200 -3.49 21.15 -15.58
C ASP A 200 -2.02 21.51 -15.91
N GLU A 201 -1.27 22.10 -14.97
CA GLU A 201 0.15 22.46 -15.18
C GLU A 201 1.01 21.20 -15.16
N ILE A 202 0.77 20.28 -14.24
CA ILE A 202 1.45 18.97 -14.22
C ILE A 202 1.11 18.14 -15.47
N LEU A 203 -0.15 18.14 -15.89
CA LEU A 203 -0.55 17.43 -17.11
C LEU A 203 0.16 17.99 -18.34
N ALA A 204 0.32 19.32 -18.42
CA ALA A 204 1.07 19.98 -19.49
C ALA A 204 2.56 19.64 -19.45
N GLU A 205 3.21 19.65 -18.26
CA GLU A 205 4.63 19.27 -18.12
C GLU A 205 4.88 17.81 -18.50
N LEU A 206 3.97 16.91 -18.13
CA LEU A 206 4.07 15.49 -18.47
C LEU A 206 3.49 15.16 -19.86
N ASP A 207 2.96 16.14 -20.57
CA ASP A 207 2.34 16.00 -21.90
C ASP A 207 1.27 14.88 -21.94
N ILE A 208 0.35 14.92 -20.94
CA ILE A 208 -0.73 13.93 -20.77
C ILE A 208 -2.07 14.53 -21.20
N PRO A 209 -2.77 13.94 -22.19
CA PRO A 209 -4.11 14.39 -22.57
C PRO A 209 -5.13 14.19 -21.46
N LYS A 210 -5.75 15.26 -20.98
CA LYS A 210 -6.73 15.25 -19.89
C LYS A 210 -7.94 14.36 -20.17
N CYS A 211 -8.31 14.17 -21.43
CA CYS A 211 -9.44 13.32 -21.83
C CYS A 211 -9.26 11.82 -21.54
N MET A 212 -8.06 11.39 -21.20
CA MET A 212 -7.79 10.01 -20.78
C MET A 212 -8.11 9.75 -19.30
N LEU A 213 -8.21 10.81 -18.48
CA LEU A 213 -8.26 10.70 -17.03
C LEU A 213 -9.68 10.36 -16.54
N PRO A 214 -9.82 9.52 -15.50
CA PRO A 214 -11.11 9.18 -14.92
C PRO A 214 -11.73 10.36 -14.13
N GLU A 215 -13.04 10.33 -13.96
CA GLU A 215 -13.70 11.15 -12.94
C GLU A 215 -13.24 10.73 -11.54
N VAL A 216 -12.93 11.69 -10.69
CA VAL A 216 -12.50 11.42 -9.31
C VAL A 216 -13.66 11.56 -8.35
N LYS A 217 -13.89 10.54 -7.53
CA LYS A 217 -15.01 10.45 -6.58
C LYS A 217 -14.53 10.20 -5.15
N PRO A 218 -15.40 10.45 -4.14
CA PRO A 218 -15.12 10.04 -2.76
C PRO A 218 -14.88 8.52 -2.66
N SER A 219 -14.08 8.08 -1.68
CA SER A 219 -13.75 6.67 -1.48
C SER A 219 -14.98 5.82 -1.06
N SER A 220 -16.00 6.46 -0.47
CA SER A 220 -17.29 5.84 -0.10
C SER A 220 -18.42 6.56 -0.83
N CYS A 221 -18.85 6.02 -1.96
CA CYS A 221 -19.99 6.49 -2.76
C CYS A 221 -20.36 5.42 -3.80
N ILE A 222 -21.52 5.55 -4.44
CA ILE A 222 -21.91 4.68 -5.54
C ILE A 222 -21.13 5.06 -6.80
N TYR A 223 -20.31 4.14 -7.30
CA TYR A 223 -19.54 4.28 -8.53
C TYR A 223 -20.33 3.79 -9.77
N GLY A 224 -21.22 2.84 -9.56
CA GLY A 224 -22.05 2.16 -10.57
C GLY A 224 -22.51 0.82 -10.05
N GLU A 225 -22.99 -0.02 -10.96
CA GLU A 225 -23.44 -1.39 -10.65
C GLU A 225 -22.65 -2.41 -11.49
N ALA A 226 -22.20 -3.47 -10.84
CA ALA A 226 -21.66 -4.63 -11.52
C ALA A 226 -22.76 -5.30 -12.34
N LEU A 227 -22.45 -5.67 -13.59
CA LEU A 227 -23.44 -6.28 -14.49
C LEU A 227 -23.92 -7.64 -13.98
N ALA A 228 -25.20 -7.92 -14.19
CA ALA A 228 -25.85 -9.18 -13.79
C ALA A 228 -25.14 -10.45 -14.32
N GLN A 229 -24.48 -10.35 -15.47
CA GLN A 229 -23.75 -11.47 -16.08
C GLN A 229 -22.64 -12.04 -15.19
N TYR A 230 -22.10 -11.27 -14.24
CA TYR A 230 -21.03 -11.72 -13.37
C TYR A 230 -21.54 -12.44 -12.12
N PHE A 231 -22.69 -12.01 -11.58
CA PHE A 231 -23.18 -12.47 -10.27
C PHE A 231 -24.64 -12.94 -10.26
N GLY A 232 -25.31 -12.93 -11.44
CA GLY A 232 -26.70 -13.32 -11.58
C GLY A 232 -27.72 -12.18 -11.41
N ALA A 233 -27.33 -11.08 -10.72
CA ALA A 233 -28.07 -9.82 -10.64
C ALA A 233 -27.08 -8.64 -10.47
N PRO A 234 -27.51 -7.38 -10.73
CA PRO A 234 -26.67 -6.22 -10.48
C PRO A 234 -26.34 -6.08 -9.00
N ILE A 235 -25.09 -5.67 -8.69
CA ILE A 235 -24.63 -5.38 -7.34
C ILE A 235 -23.99 -3.99 -7.33
N PRO A 236 -24.34 -3.08 -6.40
CA PRO A 236 -23.72 -1.76 -6.32
C PRO A 236 -22.22 -1.86 -6.02
N ILE A 237 -21.41 -1.07 -6.73
CA ILE A 237 -20.00 -0.85 -6.41
C ILE A 237 -19.94 0.46 -5.62
N ALA A 238 -19.61 0.39 -4.34
CA ALA A 238 -19.87 1.49 -3.42
C ALA A 238 -18.66 1.93 -2.57
N GLY A 239 -17.52 1.28 -2.71
CA GLY A 239 -16.28 1.64 -2.03
C GLY A 239 -15.07 1.40 -2.92
N ALA A 240 -14.11 2.32 -2.92
CA ALA A 240 -12.81 2.14 -3.54
C ALA A 240 -11.73 2.88 -2.74
N ALA A 241 -10.60 2.23 -2.52
CA ALA A 241 -9.42 2.86 -1.93
C ALA A 241 -8.16 2.08 -2.28
N GLY A 242 -7.03 2.76 -2.39
CA GLY A 242 -5.73 2.13 -2.45
C GLY A 242 -5.47 1.24 -1.23
N ASP A 243 -4.69 0.18 -1.40
CA ASP A 243 -4.50 -0.88 -0.39
C ASP A 243 -4.08 -0.34 0.99
N GLN A 244 -3.16 0.61 1.01
CA GLN A 244 -2.64 1.16 2.26
C GLN A 244 -3.65 2.10 2.94
N GLN A 245 -4.42 2.86 2.16
CA GLN A 245 -5.51 3.69 2.65
C GLN A 245 -6.69 2.85 3.14
N ALA A 246 -7.03 1.80 2.41
CA ALA A 246 -8.03 0.83 2.84
C ALA A 246 -7.63 0.17 4.17
N ALA A 247 -6.35 -0.24 4.31
CA ALA A 247 -5.83 -0.78 5.58
C ALA A 247 -5.92 0.23 6.74
N LEU A 248 -5.61 1.51 6.49
CA LEU A 248 -5.76 2.57 7.50
C LEU A 248 -7.23 2.71 7.95
N PHE A 249 -8.17 2.65 6.99
CA PHE A 249 -9.60 2.68 7.27
C PHE A 249 -10.08 1.43 8.00
N GLY A 250 -9.65 0.23 7.57
CA GLY A 250 -9.96 -1.05 8.19
C GLY A 250 -9.41 -1.20 9.61
N GLN A 251 -8.27 -0.57 9.88
CA GLN A 251 -7.70 -0.42 11.23
C GLN A 251 -8.44 0.64 12.06
N THR A 252 -9.50 1.25 11.54
CA THR A 252 -10.27 2.30 12.23
C THR A 252 -9.40 3.46 12.75
N CYS A 253 -8.39 3.86 11.98
CA CYS A 253 -7.52 4.99 12.31
C CYS A 253 -8.21 6.31 11.92
N PHE A 254 -9.33 6.64 12.55
CA PHE A 254 -10.21 7.74 12.17
C PHE A 254 -9.83 9.09 12.79
N ARG A 255 -8.95 9.11 13.78
CA ARG A 255 -8.53 10.33 14.48
C ARG A 255 -7.11 10.73 14.06
N PRO A 256 -6.80 12.02 13.99
CA PRO A 256 -5.43 12.48 13.78
C PRO A 256 -4.46 11.87 14.79
N GLY A 257 -3.32 11.39 14.31
CA GLY A 257 -2.30 10.70 15.11
C GLY A 257 -2.50 9.18 15.26
N GLU A 258 -3.65 8.64 14.85
CA GLU A 258 -3.79 7.18 14.74
C GLU A 258 -3.04 6.69 13.50
N ALA A 259 -2.25 5.64 13.69
CA ALA A 259 -1.40 5.09 12.64
C ALA A 259 -1.47 3.58 12.57
N LYS A 260 -1.24 3.08 11.36
CA LYS A 260 -1.08 1.65 11.11
C LYS A 260 0.26 1.36 10.44
N ASN A 261 0.78 0.15 10.65
CA ASN A 261 1.89 -0.39 9.86
C ASN A 261 1.55 -1.78 9.32
N THR A 262 1.55 -1.93 8.01
CA THR A 262 1.33 -3.22 7.35
C THR A 262 2.67 -3.90 7.10
N TYR A 263 2.89 -5.07 7.70
CA TYR A 263 4.10 -5.89 7.57
C TYR A 263 3.91 -6.93 6.46
N GLY A 264 4.15 -6.52 5.23
CA GLY A 264 4.17 -7.37 4.04
C GLY A 264 5.59 -7.66 3.56
N THR A 265 5.82 -7.74 2.25
CA THR A 265 7.15 -7.81 1.62
C THR A 265 8.01 -6.62 2.04
N GLY A 266 7.45 -5.42 2.00
CA GLY A 266 7.91 -4.22 2.69
C GLY A 266 7.00 -3.87 3.86
N CYS A 267 7.26 -2.74 4.54
CA CYS A 267 6.34 -2.15 5.49
C CYS A 267 5.83 -0.81 4.96
N PHE A 268 4.54 -0.58 5.15
CA PHE A 268 3.91 0.69 4.78
C PHE A 268 3.20 1.25 6.00
N MET A 269 3.76 2.34 6.54
CA MET A 269 3.20 3.05 7.68
C MET A 269 2.43 4.26 7.18
N LEU A 270 1.17 4.38 7.62
CA LEU A 270 0.33 5.55 7.40
C LEU A 270 -0.15 6.11 8.75
N MET A 271 -0.09 7.44 8.87
CA MET A 271 -0.65 8.17 10.01
C MET A 271 -1.72 9.13 9.49
N ASN A 272 -2.92 9.05 10.06
CA ASN A 272 -3.98 10.03 9.81
C ASN A 272 -3.54 11.41 10.34
N THR A 273 -3.54 12.43 9.48
CA THR A 273 -3.18 13.81 9.85
C THR A 273 -4.37 14.76 9.93
N GLY A 274 -5.59 14.26 9.69
CA GLY A 274 -6.83 15.04 9.72
C GLY A 274 -7.22 15.63 8.38
N GLU A 275 -7.93 16.75 8.43
CA GLU A 275 -8.59 17.36 7.25
C GLU A 275 -7.69 18.30 6.44
N LYS A 276 -6.45 18.51 6.87
CA LYS A 276 -5.47 19.36 6.18
C LYS A 276 -4.24 18.53 5.81
N PRO A 277 -3.70 18.73 4.61
CA PRO A 277 -2.46 18.07 4.23
C PRO A 277 -1.30 18.59 5.09
N VAL A 278 -0.47 17.67 5.58
CA VAL A 278 0.81 17.94 6.23
C VAL A 278 1.89 17.59 5.23
N PHE A 279 2.61 18.57 4.72
CA PHE A 279 3.71 18.35 3.78
C PHE A 279 4.97 17.97 4.55
N SER A 280 5.57 16.85 4.17
CA SER A 280 6.75 16.33 4.87
C SER A 280 8.02 17.08 4.50
N GLU A 281 8.81 17.44 5.50
CA GLU A 281 10.19 17.94 5.36
C GLU A 281 11.23 16.85 5.69
N ASN A 282 10.74 15.70 6.18
CA ASN A 282 11.56 14.59 6.68
C ASN A 282 11.48 13.34 5.79
N GLY A 283 11.26 13.51 4.47
CA GLY A 283 11.35 12.42 3.51
C GLY A 283 10.15 11.46 3.48
N LEU A 284 8.98 11.89 3.97
CA LEU A 284 7.73 11.14 3.82
C LEU A 284 6.93 11.66 2.62
N VAL A 285 5.86 10.97 2.27
CA VAL A 285 4.89 11.46 1.29
C VAL A 285 3.58 11.81 1.97
N THR A 286 2.94 12.88 1.46
CA THR A 286 1.59 13.26 1.86
C THR A 286 0.60 12.66 0.87
N THR A 287 -0.47 12.07 1.36
CA THR A 287 -1.46 11.42 0.50
C THR A 287 -2.88 11.67 1.04
N ILE A 288 -3.89 11.45 0.22
CA ILE A 288 -5.26 11.43 0.70
C ILE A 288 -5.54 10.05 1.28
N ALA A 289 -6.01 10.00 2.52
CA ALA A 289 -6.41 8.76 3.17
C ALA A 289 -7.74 8.26 2.62
N TRP A 290 -8.76 9.10 2.58
CA TRP A 290 -10.08 8.81 2.00
C TRP A 290 -10.92 10.08 1.82
N GLY A 291 -11.95 9.97 0.98
CA GLY A 291 -13.06 10.92 0.92
C GLY A 291 -14.33 10.25 1.42
N LEU A 292 -15.01 10.86 2.39
CA LEU A 292 -16.22 10.34 3.02
C LEU A 292 -17.15 11.50 3.40
N ASN A 293 -18.45 11.43 3.05
CA ASN A 293 -19.46 12.41 3.44
C ASN A 293 -19.09 13.88 3.11
N GLY A 294 -18.45 14.12 1.98
CA GLY A 294 -18.03 15.46 1.55
C GLY A 294 -16.77 15.99 2.24
N GLN A 295 -16.13 15.20 3.10
CA GLN A 295 -14.87 15.53 3.76
C GLN A 295 -13.73 14.67 3.22
N VAL A 296 -12.53 15.26 3.19
CA VAL A 296 -11.29 14.55 2.83
C VAL A 296 -10.40 14.47 4.06
N THR A 297 -9.86 13.27 4.29
CA THR A 297 -8.88 13.01 5.34
C THR A 297 -7.53 12.74 4.68
N TYR A 298 -6.46 13.32 5.21
CA TYR A 298 -5.09 13.18 4.72
C TYR A 298 -4.27 12.25 5.62
N ALA A 299 -3.19 11.75 5.07
CA ALA A 299 -2.23 10.94 5.81
C ALA A 299 -0.78 11.26 5.39
N LEU A 300 0.15 11.09 6.33
CA LEU A 300 1.56 10.92 6.03
C LEU A 300 1.84 9.43 5.80
N GLU A 301 2.66 9.12 4.81
CA GLU A 301 3.08 7.76 4.48
C GLU A 301 4.60 7.65 4.43
N GLY A 302 5.13 6.60 5.08
CA GLY A 302 6.50 6.14 4.94
C GLY A 302 6.54 4.71 4.43
N SER A 303 7.30 4.50 3.36
CA SER A 303 7.45 3.20 2.70
C SER A 303 8.82 2.61 3.01
N ILE A 304 8.85 1.44 3.63
CA ILE A 304 10.03 0.61 3.90
C ILE A 304 10.02 -0.52 2.88
N PHE A 305 10.99 -0.56 1.99
CA PHE A 305 10.97 -1.46 0.83
C PHE A 305 11.22 -2.93 1.18
N VAL A 306 11.98 -3.19 2.23
CA VAL A 306 12.40 -4.55 2.62
C VAL A 306 12.02 -4.83 4.07
N ALA A 307 11.03 -5.68 4.27
CA ALA A 307 10.58 -6.17 5.58
C ALA A 307 10.44 -7.70 5.57
N GLY A 308 9.30 -8.26 5.24
CA GLY A 308 9.10 -9.71 5.08
C GLY A 308 10.04 -10.32 4.06
N ALA A 309 10.47 -9.54 3.05
CA ALA A 309 11.50 -9.97 2.11
C ALA A 309 12.84 -10.31 2.79
N ALA A 310 13.20 -9.63 3.90
CA ALA A 310 14.39 -9.98 4.67
C ALA A 310 14.26 -11.34 5.38
N ILE A 311 13.06 -11.68 5.83
CA ILE A 311 12.78 -13.00 6.43
C ILE A 311 12.78 -14.10 5.36
N GLN A 312 12.23 -13.81 4.17
CA GLN A 312 12.32 -14.72 3.03
C GLN A 312 13.78 -14.96 2.63
N TRP A 313 14.60 -13.91 2.60
CA TRP A 313 16.04 -14.03 2.33
C TRP A 313 16.77 -14.92 3.35
N LEU A 314 16.44 -14.83 4.64
CA LEU A 314 16.97 -15.76 5.66
C LEU A 314 16.59 -17.21 5.38
N ARG A 315 15.39 -17.45 4.84
CA ARG A 315 14.86 -18.79 4.53
C ARG A 315 15.42 -19.33 3.22
N ASP A 316 15.25 -18.57 2.13
CA ASP A 316 15.42 -19.09 0.76
C ASP A 316 16.89 -19.05 0.32
N GLU A 317 17.60 -17.95 0.64
CA GLU A 317 18.97 -17.73 0.19
C GLU A 317 20.01 -18.16 1.23
N LEU A 318 19.86 -17.69 2.48
CA LEU A 318 20.81 -18.04 3.54
C LEU A 318 20.52 -19.40 4.19
N ARG A 319 19.28 -19.91 4.06
CA ARG A 319 18.82 -21.18 4.66
C ARG A 319 19.12 -21.28 6.15
N LEU A 320 18.95 -20.17 6.86
CA LEU A 320 19.12 -20.10 8.31
C LEU A 320 17.87 -20.50 9.07
N ILE A 321 16.70 -20.49 8.41
CA ILE A 321 15.39 -20.90 8.91
C ILE A 321 14.71 -21.76 7.82
N ASP A 322 13.84 -22.67 8.20
CA ASP A 322 13.09 -23.52 7.27
C ASP A 322 11.74 -22.90 6.90
N SER A 323 11.16 -22.12 7.81
CA SER A 323 9.90 -21.39 7.61
C SER A 323 9.96 -20.01 8.25
N SER A 324 9.15 -19.06 7.79
CA SER A 324 9.11 -17.71 8.38
C SER A 324 8.75 -17.71 9.87
N PRO A 325 7.84 -18.54 10.38
CA PRO A 325 7.55 -18.64 11.82
C PRO A 325 8.76 -19.05 12.68
N ASP A 326 9.71 -19.83 12.15
CA ASP A 326 10.90 -20.24 12.90
C ASP A 326 11.74 -19.06 13.35
N SER A 327 11.66 -17.93 12.65
CA SER A 327 12.39 -16.72 12.99
C SER A 327 12.08 -16.22 14.40
N GLU A 328 10.83 -16.34 14.87
CA GLU A 328 10.42 -15.97 16.23
C GLU A 328 11.18 -16.82 17.27
N TYR A 329 11.06 -18.15 17.14
CA TYR A 329 11.70 -19.07 18.07
C TYR A 329 13.24 -18.93 18.05
N MET A 330 13.83 -18.81 16.88
CA MET A 330 15.29 -18.71 16.76
C MET A 330 15.84 -17.39 17.30
N ALA A 331 15.14 -16.28 17.13
CA ALA A 331 15.53 -14.98 17.72
C ALA A 331 15.56 -15.01 19.26
N THR A 332 14.74 -15.84 19.90
CA THR A 332 14.70 -15.98 21.36
C THR A 332 15.80 -16.89 21.93
N LYS A 333 16.62 -17.55 21.09
CA LYS A 333 17.74 -18.39 21.55
C LYS A 333 18.94 -17.61 22.07
N VAL A 334 18.96 -16.30 21.83
CA VAL A 334 20.02 -15.41 22.30
C VAL A 334 19.38 -14.22 23.03
N PRO A 335 20.04 -13.66 24.06
CA PRO A 335 19.48 -12.58 24.85
C PRO A 335 19.45 -11.23 24.11
N ASP A 336 20.37 -11.04 23.16
CA ASP A 336 20.54 -9.82 22.37
C ASP A 336 21.18 -10.17 21.00
N THR A 337 21.56 -9.16 20.21
CA THR A 337 22.22 -9.35 18.91
C THR A 337 23.74 -9.44 19.02
N ASN A 338 24.31 -9.36 20.22
CA ASN A 338 25.74 -9.31 20.47
C ASN A 338 26.47 -8.22 19.65
N GLY A 339 25.81 -7.06 19.48
CA GLY A 339 26.31 -5.94 18.70
C GLY A 339 26.22 -6.11 17.17
N CYS A 340 25.60 -7.19 16.68
CA CYS A 340 25.35 -7.38 15.27
C CYS A 340 24.12 -6.58 14.83
N TYR A 341 24.21 -5.90 13.69
CA TYR A 341 23.11 -5.20 13.02
C TYR A 341 23.05 -5.62 11.56
N VAL A 342 21.81 -5.78 11.06
CA VAL A 342 21.52 -6.07 9.66
C VAL A 342 20.77 -4.88 9.09
N VAL A 343 21.26 -4.30 8.00
CA VAL A 343 20.56 -3.27 7.22
C VAL A 343 20.08 -3.92 5.94
N PRO A 344 18.79 -4.23 5.79
CA PRO A 344 18.30 -5.04 4.66
C PRO A 344 17.98 -4.17 3.44
N ALA A 345 18.93 -3.34 2.99
CA ALA A 345 18.78 -2.44 1.86
C ALA A 345 18.97 -3.14 0.51
N PHE A 346 18.28 -4.27 0.25
CA PHE A 346 18.48 -5.09 -0.95
C PHE A 346 18.18 -4.34 -2.26
N THR A 347 17.22 -3.42 -2.22
CA THR A 347 16.80 -2.58 -3.34
C THR A 347 16.99 -1.09 -3.06
N GLY A 348 17.94 -0.76 -2.17
CA GLY A 348 18.10 0.58 -1.61
C GLY A 348 17.24 0.78 -0.35
N LEU A 349 17.26 2.01 0.18
CA LEU A 349 16.48 2.43 1.33
C LEU A 349 15.32 3.34 0.88
N GLY A 350 14.13 3.07 1.41
CA GLY A 350 12.96 3.92 1.25
C GLY A 350 12.92 5.08 2.26
N ALA A 351 11.73 5.50 2.65
CA ALA A 351 11.54 6.57 3.62
C ALA A 351 12.18 6.24 4.99
N PRO A 352 12.71 7.23 5.68
CA PRO A 352 12.90 8.63 5.28
C PRO A 352 14.22 8.87 4.51
N HIS A 353 15.01 7.85 4.24
CA HIS A 353 16.42 7.95 3.79
C HIS A 353 16.57 8.17 2.28
N TRP A 354 15.71 7.54 1.46
CA TRP A 354 15.66 7.64 -0.02
C TRP A 354 17.03 7.45 -0.71
N ASP A 355 17.78 6.41 -0.27
CA ASP A 355 19.06 6.07 -0.89
C ASP A 355 18.93 4.83 -1.79
N GLN A 356 18.83 5.04 -3.09
CA GLN A 356 18.78 3.97 -4.10
C GLN A 356 20.12 3.22 -4.27
N TYR A 357 21.21 3.79 -3.78
CA TYR A 357 22.56 3.20 -3.86
C TYR A 357 22.94 2.41 -2.60
N ALA A 358 22.18 2.52 -1.53
CA ALA A 358 22.38 1.66 -0.37
C ALA A 358 22.23 0.18 -0.73
N ARG A 359 22.97 -0.70 -0.06
CA ARG A 359 22.85 -2.17 -0.23
C ARG A 359 22.83 -2.85 1.13
N GLY A 360 22.30 -4.09 1.11
CA GLY A 360 22.24 -4.94 2.30
C GLY A 360 23.60 -5.06 2.97
N THR A 361 23.65 -4.80 4.28
CA THR A 361 24.89 -4.71 5.03
C THR A 361 24.74 -5.40 6.39
N ILE A 362 25.73 -6.18 6.80
CA ILE A 362 25.81 -6.80 8.13
C ILE A 362 27.05 -6.25 8.80
N VAL A 363 26.91 -5.65 9.97
CA VAL A 363 28.02 -5.08 10.75
C VAL A 363 28.04 -5.61 12.17
N GLY A 364 29.16 -5.42 12.87
CA GLY A 364 29.33 -5.85 14.26
C GLY A 364 29.60 -7.36 14.40
N LEU A 365 30.05 -8.04 13.35
CA LEU A 365 30.41 -9.45 13.42
C LEU A 365 31.67 -9.66 14.24
N THR A 366 31.54 -10.49 15.27
CA THR A 366 32.63 -11.02 16.07
C THR A 366 32.58 -12.55 16.05
N ARG A 367 33.59 -13.21 16.56
CA ARG A 367 33.61 -14.68 16.65
C ARG A 367 32.45 -15.25 17.50
N GLY A 368 31.88 -14.45 18.39
CA GLY A 368 30.73 -14.84 19.22
C GLY A 368 29.37 -14.71 18.53
N VAL A 369 29.30 -14.06 17.37
CA VAL A 369 28.05 -13.93 16.60
C VAL A 369 27.77 -15.23 15.85
N ASN A 370 26.58 -15.76 16.02
CA ASN A 370 26.10 -16.97 15.36
C ASN A 370 24.79 -16.72 14.61
N LYS A 371 24.21 -17.73 13.96
CA LYS A 371 22.99 -17.62 13.14
C LYS A 371 21.80 -17.00 13.91
N TYR A 372 21.65 -17.27 15.20
CA TYR A 372 20.55 -16.74 16.00
C TYR A 372 20.65 -15.22 16.21
N HIS A 373 21.88 -14.71 16.35
CA HIS A 373 22.11 -13.26 16.42
C HIS A 373 21.78 -12.58 15.08
N ILE A 374 22.12 -13.19 13.94
CA ILE A 374 21.78 -12.66 12.61
C ILE A 374 20.28 -12.65 12.39
N ILE A 375 19.58 -13.74 12.72
CA ILE A 375 18.12 -13.83 12.60
C ILE A 375 17.46 -12.74 13.47
N ARG A 376 17.91 -12.60 14.72
CA ARG A 376 17.41 -11.59 15.64
C ARG A 376 17.69 -10.17 15.11
N ALA A 377 18.89 -9.88 14.67
CA ALA A 377 19.26 -8.58 14.11
C ALA A 377 18.46 -8.24 12.85
N THR A 378 18.07 -9.25 12.06
CA THR A 378 17.21 -9.06 10.89
C THR A 378 15.78 -8.68 11.31
N LEU A 379 15.18 -9.34 12.31
CA LEU A 379 13.89 -8.94 12.86
C LEU A 379 13.94 -7.54 13.49
N ASP A 380 14.98 -7.25 14.28
CA ASP A 380 15.18 -5.95 14.93
C ASP A 380 15.30 -4.82 13.90
N SER A 381 15.88 -5.08 12.73
CA SER A 381 16.01 -4.10 11.64
C SER A 381 14.67 -3.58 11.13
N LEU A 382 13.64 -4.40 11.13
CA LEU A 382 12.28 -3.99 10.74
C LEU A 382 11.73 -2.97 11.76
N CYS A 383 12.03 -3.19 13.04
CA CYS A 383 11.61 -2.30 14.12
C CYS A 383 12.34 -0.95 14.06
N TYR A 384 13.62 -0.95 13.74
CA TYR A 384 14.40 0.29 13.60
C TYR A 384 13.94 1.11 12.41
N GLN A 385 13.76 0.51 11.23
CA GLN A 385 13.24 1.21 10.06
C GLN A 385 11.86 1.81 10.33
N THR A 386 10.97 1.05 10.99
CA THR A 386 9.65 1.54 11.41
C THR A 386 9.77 2.72 12.39
N ASN A 387 10.74 2.69 13.31
CA ASN A 387 11.00 3.82 14.20
C ASN A 387 11.48 5.05 13.45
N ASP A 388 12.36 4.90 12.44
CA ASP A 388 12.87 6.02 11.64
C ASP A 388 11.71 6.73 10.93
N VAL A 389 10.79 5.96 10.32
CA VAL A 389 9.57 6.49 9.68
C VAL A 389 8.68 7.18 10.71
N LEU A 390 8.44 6.56 11.87
CA LEU A 390 7.58 7.13 12.90
C LEU A 390 8.14 8.46 13.43
N ARG A 391 9.45 8.55 13.67
CA ARG A 391 10.09 9.79 14.13
C ARG A 391 9.95 10.91 13.09
N ALA A 392 10.04 10.59 11.81
CA ALA A 392 9.77 11.54 10.74
C ALA A 392 8.28 11.99 10.76
N MET A 393 7.34 11.05 10.94
CA MET A 393 5.91 11.38 11.05
C MET A 393 5.60 12.29 12.24
N GLU A 394 6.16 12.01 13.40
CA GLU A 394 5.99 12.83 14.61
C GLU A 394 6.61 14.23 14.43
N ALA A 395 7.78 14.32 13.79
CA ALA A 395 8.44 15.59 13.51
C ALA A 395 7.63 16.47 12.53
N ASP A 396 7.11 15.88 11.45
CA ASP A 396 6.33 16.61 10.44
C ASP A 396 4.94 17.01 10.94
N SER A 397 4.25 16.13 11.64
CA SER A 397 2.87 16.36 12.09
C SER A 397 2.76 17.11 13.42
N GLY A 398 3.80 17.07 14.25
CA GLY A 398 3.76 17.54 15.64
C GLY A 398 2.91 16.65 16.57
N ILE A 399 2.44 15.49 16.07
CA ILE A 399 1.54 14.59 16.79
C ILE A 399 2.34 13.38 17.29
N ARG A 400 2.24 13.06 18.58
CA ARG A 400 2.79 11.82 19.13
C ARG A 400 1.86 10.65 18.90
N LEU A 401 2.45 9.51 18.53
CA LEU A 401 1.72 8.27 18.38
C LEU A 401 1.19 7.77 19.72
N ALA A 402 -0.13 7.54 19.82
CA ALA A 402 -0.75 6.95 21.01
C ALA A 402 -0.58 5.42 21.03
N ALA A 403 -0.74 4.76 19.89
CA ALA A 403 -0.53 3.32 19.69
C ALA A 403 -0.34 3.04 18.19
N LEU A 404 0.48 2.06 17.86
CA LEU A 404 0.65 1.58 16.49
C LEU A 404 -0.24 0.36 16.27
N LYS A 405 -1.19 0.47 15.35
CA LYS A 405 -1.98 -0.66 14.89
C LYS A 405 -1.22 -1.41 13.80
N VAL A 406 -1.21 -2.74 13.85
CA VAL A 406 -0.38 -3.56 12.96
C VAL A 406 -1.20 -4.64 12.25
N ASP A 407 -0.82 -4.94 11.00
CA ASP A 407 -1.38 -6.02 10.21
C ASP A 407 -0.33 -6.61 9.24
N GLY A 408 -0.78 -7.52 8.36
CA GLY A 408 0.11 -8.24 7.47
C GLY A 408 0.74 -9.47 8.11
N GLY A 409 1.32 -10.35 7.28
CA GLY A 409 1.75 -11.69 7.71
C GLY A 409 2.78 -11.71 8.84
N ALA A 410 3.73 -10.76 8.86
CA ALA A 410 4.78 -10.77 9.87
C ALA A 410 4.32 -10.25 11.24
N CYS A 411 3.13 -9.61 11.36
CA CYS A 411 2.59 -9.20 12.66
C CYS A 411 2.20 -10.40 13.56
N ALA A 412 2.13 -11.61 13.01
CA ALA A 412 1.95 -12.84 13.79
C ALA A 412 3.14 -13.13 14.72
N ASN A 413 4.35 -12.67 14.38
CA ASN A 413 5.57 -12.86 15.16
C ASN A 413 5.54 -11.99 16.44
N ASN A 414 5.39 -12.62 17.59
CA ASN A 414 5.27 -11.89 18.89
C ASN A 414 6.58 -11.26 19.32
N TYR A 415 7.75 -11.87 18.98
CA TYR A 415 9.05 -11.27 19.23
C TYR A 415 9.18 -9.93 18.47
N LEU A 416 8.84 -9.94 17.18
CA LEU A 416 8.87 -8.74 16.35
C LEU A 416 7.95 -7.64 16.91
N MET A 417 6.73 -8.00 17.30
CA MET A 417 5.76 -7.02 17.82
C MET A 417 6.17 -6.45 19.18
N GLN A 418 6.73 -7.26 20.08
CA GLN A 418 7.27 -6.78 21.34
C GLN A 418 8.47 -5.86 21.13
N THR A 419 9.42 -6.26 20.29
CA THR A 419 10.58 -5.43 19.94
C THR A 419 10.16 -4.11 19.28
N GLN A 420 9.12 -4.16 18.43
CA GLN A 420 8.56 -2.95 17.83
C GLN A 420 8.02 -1.98 18.91
N ALA A 421 7.25 -2.47 19.87
CA ALA A 421 6.76 -1.64 20.98
C ALA A 421 7.91 -1.04 21.80
N ASP A 422 8.94 -1.85 22.07
CA ASP A 422 10.11 -1.45 22.83
C ASP A 422 10.89 -0.32 22.13
N ILE A 423 11.09 -0.42 20.82
CA ILE A 423 11.89 0.53 20.04
C ILE A 423 11.13 1.84 19.79
N ILE A 424 9.85 1.78 19.42
CA ILE A 424 9.07 3.02 19.19
C ILE A 424 8.62 3.70 20.48
N ASN A 425 8.71 3.02 21.62
CA ASN A 425 8.23 3.48 22.93
C ASN A 425 6.72 3.82 22.93
N ALA A 426 5.93 3.00 22.27
CA ALA A 426 4.48 3.12 22.22
C ALA A 426 3.83 1.72 22.15
N PRO A 427 2.59 1.53 22.62
CA PRO A 427 1.90 0.27 22.47
C PRO A 427 1.74 -0.13 21.00
N VAL A 428 1.93 -1.42 20.71
CA VAL A 428 1.62 -2.05 19.42
C VAL A 428 0.37 -2.89 19.59
N GLN A 429 -0.64 -2.68 18.75
CA GLN A 429 -1.94 -3.33 18.82
C GLN A 429 -2.18 -4.18 17.57
N ARG A 430 -2.27 -5.49 17.75
CA ARG A 430 -2.64 -6.44 16.70
C ARG A 430 -4.15 -6.72 16.80
N PRO A 431 -4.91 -6.51 15.69
CA PRO A 431 -6.34 -6.84 15.68
C PRO A 431 -6.56 -8.36 15.50
N ARG A 432 -7.77 -8.82 15.83
CA ARG A 432 -8.19 -10.21 15.56
C ARG A 432 -8.28 -10.50 14.07
N CYS A 433 -8.82 -9.57 13.29
CA CYS A 433 -8.85 -9.68 11.84
C CYS A 433 -7.64 -8.93 11.27
N VAL A 434 -6.71 -9.67 10.69
CA VAL A 434 -5.49 -9.12 10.07
C VAL A 434 -5.68 -8.75 8.59
N GLU A 435 -6.84 -9.08 8.01
CA GLU A 435 -7.22 -8.72 6.62
C GLU A 435 -7.82 -7.30 6.55
N THR A 436 -7.15 -6.36 7.16
CA THR A 436 -7.62 -4.98 7.36
C THR A 436 -7.75 -4.21 6.05
N THR A 437 -6.97 -4.56 5.04
CA THR A 437 -7.04 -3.97 3.69
C THR A 437 -8.40 -4.26 3.03
N ALA A 438 -8.77 -5.53 2.92
CA ALA A 438 -10.07 -5.93 2.39
C ALA A 438 -11.24 -5.42 3.26
N MET A 439 -11.06 -5.45 4.58
CA MET A 439 -12.05 -4.93 5.52
C MET A 439 -12.29 -3.43 5.34
N GLY A 440 -11.25 -2.64 5.09
CA GLY A 440 -11.38 -1.21 4.83
C GLY A 440 -12.22 -0.91 3.59
N ALA A 441 -11.99 -1.65 2.50
CA ALA A 441 -12.81 -1.55 1.30
C ALA A 441 -14.28 -1.96 1.57
N ALA A 442 -14.49 -3.02 2.37
CA ALA A 442 -15.83 -3.42 2.79
C ALA A 442 -16.51 -2.33 3.62
N TYR A 443 -15.82 -1.72 4.57
CA TYR A 443 -16.38 -0.65 5.40
C TYR A 443 -16.76 0.58 4.56
N LEU A 444 -15.90 1.01 3.64
CA LEU A 444 -16.21 2.12 2.73
C LEU A 444 -17.48 1.84 1.91
N ALA A 445 -17.59 0.63 1.34
CA ALA A 445 -18.76 0.22 0.59
C ALA A 445 -20.02 0.10 1.45
N GLY A 446 -19.91 -0.51 2.62
CA GLY A 446 -21.02 -0.70 3.54
C GLY A 446 -21.58 0.61 4.09
N LEU A 447 -20.72 1.59 4.37
CA LEU A 447 -21.13 2.94 4.78
C LEU A 447 -21.89 3.66 3.66
N ALA A 448 -21.46 3.52 2.40
CA ALA A 448 -22.11 4.17 1.27
C ALA A 448 -23.52 3.65 1.00
N VAL A 449 -23.82 2.39 1.34
CA VAL A 449 -25.15 1.77 1.15
C VAL A 449 -25.96 1.64 2.45
N GLY A 450 -25.43 2.16 3.55
CA GLY A 450 -26.11 2.10 4.86
C GLY A 450 -26.14 0.71 5.50
N TYR A 451 -25.24 -0.19 5.11
CA TYR A 451 -25.07 -1.50 5.75
C TYR A 451 -24.52 -1.33 7.19
N TRP A 452 -23.57 -0.42 7.36
CA TRP A 452 -23.21 0.19 8.63
C TRP A 452 -23.66 1.65 8.63
N ALA A 453 -24.28 2.11 9.71
CA ALA A 453 -24.87 3.43 9.75
C ALA A 453 -23.81 4.54 9.92
N SER A 454 -22.67 4.22 10.58
CA SER A 454 -21.64 5.21 10.92
C SER A 454 -20.25 4.60 11.12
N LYS A 455 -19.21 5.45 11.18
CA LYS A 455 -17.86 5.03 11.58
C LYS A 455 -17.81 4.43 12.97
N GLU A 456 -18.66 4.89 13.89
CA GLU A 456 -18.79 4.37 15.25
C GLU A 456 -19.26 2.91 15.25
N ASP A 457 -20.16 2.52 14.32
CA ASP A 457 -20.56 1.12 14.16
C ASP A 457 -19.43 0.26 13.62
N VAL A 458 -18.66 0.79 12.66
CA VAL A 458 -17.46 0.14 12.16
C VAL A 458 -16.42 -0.08 13.27
N VAL A 459 -16.20 0.91 14.14
CA VAL A 459 -15.25 0.79 15.27
C VAL A 459 -15.64 -0.33 16.23
N LYS A 460 -16.93 -0.63 16.41
CA LYS A 460 -17.39 -1.74 17.28
C LYS A 460 -16.93 -3.12 16.76
N ASN A 461 -16.73 -3.25 15.46
CA ASN A 461 -16.26 -4.49 14.83
C ASN A 461 -14.74 -4.69 14.98
N TRP A 462 -14.00 -3.61 15.28
CA TRP A 462 -12.56 -3.70 15.46
C TRP A 462 -12.24 -4.22 16.86
N ALA A 463 -11.65 -5.39 16.93
CA ALA A 463 -11.31 -6.05 18.19
C ALA A 463 -9.81 -6.33 18.26
N ILE A 464 -9.20 -6.01 19.42
CA ILE A 464 -7.79 -6.32 19.70
C ILE A 464 -7.64 -7.82 19.96
N ASP A 465 -6.67 -8.47 19.29
CA ASP A 465 -6.14 -9.77 19.67
C ASP A 465 -5.13 -9.61 20.82
N ARG A 466 -4.13 -8.73 20.60
CA ARG A 466 -3.07 -8.51 21.58
C ARG A 466 -2.49 -7.09 21.53
N THR A 467 -2.21 -6.56 22.72
CA THR A 467 -1.43 -5.33 22.90
C THR A 467 -0.06 -5.68 23.46
N PHE A 468 0.99 -5.17 22.81
CA PHE A 468 2.38 -5.25 23.27
C PHE A 468 2.77 -3.90 23.81
N ALA A 469 3.07 -3.82 25.10
CA ALA A 469 3.50 -2.60 25.76
C ALA A 469 5.04 -2.51 25.78
N PRO A 470 5.63 -1.31 25.71
CA PRO A 470 7.08 -1.12 25.86
C PRO A 470 7.61 -1.74 27.17
N ASN A 471 8.68 -2.50 27.09
CA ASN A 471 9.24 -3.27 28.22
C ASN A 471 10.75 -3.05 28.43
N ILE A 472 11.38 -2.11 27.72
CA ILE A 472 12.76 -1.72 27.94
C ILE A 472 12.89 -0.28 28.40
N GLY A 473 13.95 0.03 29.17
CA GLY A 473 14.25 1.38 29.62
C GLY A 473 14.73 2.29 28.48
N ALA A 474 14.74 3.60 28.74
CA ALA A 474 15.18 4.61 27.78
C ALA A 474 16.64 4.39 27.33
N GLU A 475 17.54 4.12 28.30
CA GLU A 475 18.97 3.91 28.03
C GLU A 475 19.21 2.76 27.06
N GLU A 476 18.56 1.60 27.26
CA GLU A 476 18.70 0.45 26.38
C GLU A 476 18.13 0.75 24.99
N ARG A 477 16.99 1.44 24.92
CA ARG A 477 16.38 1.87 23.65
C ARG A 477 17.31 2.78 22.87
N GLU A 478 17.84 3.82 23.51
CA GLU A 478 18.75 4.78 22.89
C GLU A 478 20.04 4.12 22.42
N LYS A 479 20.59 3.19 23.20
CA LYS A 479 21.76 2.39 22.83
C LYS A 479 21.51 1.58 21.56
N ARG A 480 20.35 0.90 21.46
CA ARG A 480 19.98 0.12 20.28
C ARG A 480 19.80 1.00 19.04
N ILE A 481 19.07 2.12 19.17
CA ILE A 481 18.85 3.08 18.07
C ILE A 481 20.19 3.73 17.65
N HIS A 482 21.07 4.05 18.59
CA HIS A 482 22.40 4.57 18.26
C HIS A 482 23.20 3.57 17.42
N GLY A 483 23.19 2.28 17.82
CA GLY A 483 23.84 1.20 17.07
C GLY A 483 23.27 1.03 15.67
N TRP A 484 21.92 1.10 15.52
CA TRP A 484 21.25 1.10 14.24
C TRP A 484 21.70 2.24 13.34
N ASN A 485 21.68 3.48 13.84
CA ASN A 485 22.11 4.67 13.10
C ASN A 485 23.57 4.56 12.62
N LYS A 486 24.42 3.90 13.41
CA LYS A 486 25.80 3.63 13.03
C LYS A 486 25.90 2.58 11.91
N ALA A 487 25.10 1.50 11.99
CA ALA A 487 25.05 0.46 10.98
C ALA A 487 24.50 0.99 9.66
N LEU A 488 23.46 1.82 9.72
CA LEU A 488 22.81 2.45 8.56
C LEU A 488 23.80 3.26 7.72
N ARG A 489 24.71 4.02 8.38
CA ARG A 489 25.77 4.79 7.70
C ARG A 489 26.72 3.90 6.88
N CYS A 490 26.91 2.65 7.27
CA CYS A 490 27.75 1.71 6.52
C CYS A 490 27.08 1.20 5.23
N ALA A 491 25.76 1.34 5.12
CA ALA A 491 25.00 0.89 3.95
C ALA A 491 24.84 1.99 2.89
N TYR A 492 24.91 3.27 3.28
CA TYR A 492 24.69 4.40 2.38
C TYR A 492 25.70 4.43 1.23
N GLY A 493 25.18 4.73 0.04
CA GLY A 493 25.97 4.97 -1.17
C GLY A 493 26.82 3.80 -1.61
N TRP A 494 26.62 2.60 -1.06
CA TRP A 494 27.49 1.43 -1.32
C TRP A 494 27.68 1.13 -2.80
N ALA A 495 26.65 1.30 -3.64
CA ALA A 495 26.69 1.05 -5.07
C ALA A 495 27.01 2.31 -5.91
N LYS A 496 27.44 3.41 -5.28
CA LYS A 496 28.01 4.55 -6.01
C LYS A 496 29.45 4.20 -6.38
N GLU A 497 29.76 4.28 -7.67
CA GLU A 497 31.15 4.22 -8.18
C GLU A 497 31.90 5.52 -7.87
#